data_0f1b78d9b8061710f73b90dfcb484b56
#
_entry.id   0f1b78d9b8061710f73b90dfcb484b56
#
_cell.length_a   1.000
_cell.length_b   1.000
_cell.length_c   1.000
_cell.angle_alpha   90.00
_cell.angle_beta   90.00
_cell.angle_gamma   90.00
#
_symmetry.space_group_name_H-M   'P 1'
#
loop_
_entity.id
_entity.type
_entity.pdbx_description
1 polymer ?
#
loop_
_entity_poly.entity_id
_entity_poly.type
_entity_poly.pdbx_seq_one_letter_code
_entity_poly.pdbx_strand_id
1 'polypeptide(L)'
;CAGAIPAYRGFHPHSLGSTNYAYMREIDGWVQDIQEKQPYTANRMEEFASSGTYYFASARLMSEAFHHTMAQQLNVGGEYYVSLAYKPLLAEQLPITVYPLQHFMQWGTPEDVAEYNQWSDAFRNLLNPPPTFLSPRGSLVIPMAGLGQRFANEGYTTTKPMLPVSGKAMVTQAVHDLPPAQHQVFVLRTDMPGYQAIVNELSHAYPHTTIKTIDHVTEGQAITALIGIDALRDTLGNIPEPITIGACDNGALYRPELLQQLIDDTNIDVIVWGVRGYPNAIRNPHMFGWIDADSSGLIRAISVKAPLQNPATDPIILGTFTFRREQDYCHSVEKLMARDGRINGEFYIDSCINDAIALGLRCQLFEVDHYLCWGTPNDLRTFE
;
A
#
# COMPACT_ATOMS: atom_id res chain seq x y z
N CYS A 1 -23.07 -9.02 34.44
CA CYS A 1 -21.61 -9.03 34.50
C CYS A 1 -21.11 -7.95 35.44
N ALA A 2 -19.93 -8.13 36.03
CA ALA A 2 -19.27 -7.14 36.87
C ALA A 2 -18.55 -6.05 36.05
N GLY A 3 -18.17 -6.38 34.83
CA GLY A 3 -17.57 -5.44 33.91
C GLY A 3 -17.66 -5.89 32.46
N ALA A 4 -17.44 -4.97 31.55
CA ALA A 4 -17.34 -5.24 30.12
C ALA A 4 -16.23 -4.40 29.49
N ILE A 5 -15.52 -4.97 28.55
CA ILE A 5 -14.41 -4.33 27.85
C ILE A 5 -14.74 -4.26 26.36
N PRO A 6 -15.14 -3.09 25.83
CA PRO A 6 -15.23 -2.88 24.39
C PRO A 6 -13.87 -3.12 23.74
N ALA A 7 -13.84 -4.05 22.78
CA ALA A 7 -12.60 -4.51 22.17
C ALA A 7 -12.80 -4.89 20.72
N TYR A 8 -11.75 -4.78 19.94
CA TYR A 8 -11.72 -5.25 18.56
C TYR A 8 -10.78 -6.44 18.42
N ARG A 9 -10.98 -7.25 17.38
CA ARG A 9 -10.13 -8.35 16.99
C ARG A 9 -10.00 -8.36 15.47
N GLY A 10 -8.85 -8.71 14.96
CA GLY A 10 -8.57 -8.70 13.54
C GLY A 10 -7.58 -7.61 13.15
N PHE A 11 -7.49 -7.36 11.86
CA PHE A 11 -6.61 -6.33 11.32
C PHE A 11 -7.12 -4.93 11.69
N HIS A 12 -6.17 -4.09 12.08
CA HIS A 12 -6.32 -2.65 12.20
C HIS A 12 -5.00 -2.00 11.80
N PRO A 13 -4.97 -0.86 11.10
CA PRO A 13 -3.71 -0.25 10.61
C PRO A 13 -2.64 -0.09 11.70
N HIS A 14 -3.01 0.31 12.92
CA HIS A 14 -2.04 0.42 14.01
C HIS A 14 -1.53 -0.94 14.53
N SER A 15 -2.15 -2.06 14.17
CA SER A 15 -1.60 -3.39 14.50
C SER A 15 -0.25 -3.64 13.81
N LEU A 16 0.10 -2.85 12.81
CA LEU A 16 1.41 -2.88 12.14
C LEU A 16 2.52 -2.18 12.93
N GLY A 17 2.15 -1.32 13.89
CA GLY A 17 3.07 -0.56 14.73
C GLY A 17 3.38 -1.21 16.08
N SER A 18 3.66 -0.39 17.09
CA SER A 18 3.90 -0.83 18.48
C SER A 18 2.63 -1.34 19.15
N THR A 19 2.79 -2.14 20.21
CA THR A 19 1.67 -2.65 21.02
C THR A 19 1.27 -1.60 22.06
N ASN A 20 0.21 -0.82 21.79
CA ASN A 20 -0.23 0.29 22.63
C ASN A 20 -1.51 0.00 23.42
N TYR A 21 -2.05 -1.23 23.33
CA TYR A 21 -3.35 -1.62 23.89
C TYR A 21 -3.24 -2.74 24.89
N ALA A 22 -4.29 -2.90 25.72
CA ALA A 22 -4.46 -4.07 26.54
C ALA A 22 -5.04 -5.22 25.70
N TYR A 23 -4.41 -6.38 25.77
CA TYR A 23 -4.84 -7.60 25.11
C TYR A 23 -5.52 -8.53 26.09
N MET A 24 -6.53 -9.26 25.62
CA MET A 24 -7.36 -10.13 26.46
C MET A 24 -7.31 -11.57 25.96
N ARG A 25 -7.15 -12.51 26.90
CA ARG A 25 -7.45 -13.91 26.69
C ARG A 25 -8.90 -14.14 27.10
N GLU A 26 -9.72 -14.67 26.21
CA GLU A 26 -11.13 -14.91 26.43
C GLU A 26 -11.53 -16.35 26.09
N ILE A 27 -12.63 -16.81 26.69
CA ILE A 27 -13.31 -18.06 26.36
C ILE A 27 -14.79 -17.74 26.28
N ASP A 28 -15.41 -18.01 25.15
CA ASP A 28 -16.85 -17.78 24.91
C ASP A 28 -17.33 -16.36 25.29
N GLY A 29 -16.49 -15.36 25.01
CA GLY A 29 -16.77 -13.95 25.30
C GLY A 29 -16.48 -13.54 26.75
N TRP A 30 -16.01 -14.44 27.60
CA TRP A 30 -15.63 -14.13 28.98
C TRP A 30 -14.13 -13.97 29.13
N VAL A 31 -13.72 -12.81 29.64
CA VAL A 31 -12.31 -12.50 29.88
C VAL A 31 -11.72 -13.40 30.94
N GLN A 32 -10.63 -14.10 30.63
CA GLN A 32 -9.88 -14.95 31.56
C GLN A 32 -8.67 -14.22 32.13
N ASP A 33 -8.05 -13.38 31.32
CA ASP A 33 -6.92 -12.54 31.73
C ASP A 33 -6.79 -11.33 30.79
N ILE A 34 -6.09 -10.29 31.26
CA ILE A 34 -5.80 -9.07 30.51
C ILE A 34 -4.37 -8.63 30.77
N GLN A 35 -3.67 -8.22 29.71
CA GLN A 35 -2.29 -7.70 29.78
C GLN A 35 -2.19 -6.38 29.07
N GLU A 36 -1.55 -5.39 29.70
CA GLU A 36 -1.29 -4.09 29.09
C GLU A 36 -0.07 -4.14 28.18
N LYS A 37 -0.23 -3.67 26.94
CA LYS A 37 0.84 -3.54 25.92
C LYS A 37 1.56 -4.85 25.56
N GLN A 38 1.04 -5.98 25.96
CA GLN A 38 1.65 -7.29 25.73
C GLN A 38 0.60 -8.30 25.22
N PRO A 39 0.66 -8.71 23.95
CA PRO A 39 -0.19 -9.78 23.44
C PRO A 39 0.21 -11.14 24.01
N TYR A 40 -0.73 -12.09 24.03
CA TYR A 40 -0.49 -13.47 24.51
C TYR A 40 0.13 -14.37 23.45
N THR A 41 -0.06 -14.04 22.16
CA THR A 41 0.41 -14.82 21.03
C THR A 41 1.30 -13.99 20.09
N ALA A 42 2.00 -14.66 19.19
CA ALA A 42 2.80 -13.98 18.17
C ALA A 42 1.92 -13.21 17.14
N ASN A 43 0.68 -13.67 16.93
CA ASN A 43 -0.27 -13.01 16.05
C ASN A 43 -1.32 -12.26 16.88
N ARG A 44 -1.00 -11.04 17.27
CA ARG A 44 -1.89 -10.19 18.08
C ARG A 44 -3.22 -9.85 17.40
N MET A 45 -3.35 -10.01 16.08
CA MET A 45 -4.61 -9.81 15.37
C MET A 45 -5.66 -10.90 15.66
N GLU A 46 -5.25 -12.03 16.22
CA GLU A 46 -6.16 -13.09 16.66
C GLU A 46 -6.72 -12.87 18.07
N GLU A 47 -6.22 -11.85 18.77
CA GLU A 47 -6.60 -11.54 20.15
C GLU A 47 -7.50 -10.31 20.18
N PHE A 48 -8.35 -10.22 21.20
CA PHE A 48 -9.07 -8.99 21.49
C PHE A 48 -8.15 -7.96 22.10
N ALA A 49 -8.13 -6.76 21.50
CA ALA A 49 -7.44 -5.59 22.01
C ALA A 49 -8.48 -4.54 22.48
N SER A 50 -8.28 -3.97 23.66
CA SER A 50 -9.21 -2.98 24.22
C SER A 50 -9.23 -1.69 23.40
N SER A 51 -10.38 -1.06 23.33
CA SER A 51 -10.55 0.27 22.72
C SER A 51 -10.18 1.44 23.65
N GLY A 52 -9.69 1.14 24.85
CA GLY A 52 -9.50 2.17 25.89
C GLY A 52 -10.77 2.56 26.64
N THR A 53 -11.92 1.94 26.32
CA THR A 53 -13.20 2.12 27.01
C THR A 53 -13.45 0.95 27.95
N TYR A 54 -13.91 1.24 29.16
CA TYR A 54 -14.05 0.25 30.21
C TYR A 54 -15.35 0.47 30.99
N TYR A 55 -16.15 -0.58 31.14
CA TYR A 55 -17.40 -0.57 31.91
C TYR A 55 -17.24 -1.34 33.21
N PHE A 56 -17.61 -0.74 34.32
CA PHE A 56 -17.77 -1.36 35.65
C PHE A 56 -19.21 -1.31 36.07
N ALA A 57 -19.72 -2.39 36.64
CA ALA A 57 -21.13 -2.47 37.04
C ALA A 57 -21.53 -1.43 38.13
N SER A 58 -20.56 -0.90 38.87
CA SER A 58 -20.81 0.21 39.82
C SER A 58 -19.54 1.01 40.08
N ALA A 59 -19.69 2.28 40.45
CA ALA A 59 -18.59 3.15 40.86
C ALA A 59 -17.85 2.60 42.09
N ARG A 60 -18.57 1.92 43.00
CA ARG A 60 -17.92 1.25 44.14
C ARG A 60 -16.99 0.17 43.70
N LEU A 61 -17.42 -0.74 42.83
CA LEU A 61 -16.61 -1.83 42.29
C LEU A 61 -15.36 -1.29 41.56
N MET A 62 -15.54 -0.23 40.76
CA MET A 62 -14.45 0.44 40.10
C MET A 62 -13.42 1.00 41.08
N SER A 63 -13.89 1.69 42.11
CA SER A 63 -13.02 2.27 43.15
C SER A 63 -12.22 1.20 43.90
N GLU A 64 -12.90 0.11 44.31
CA GLU A 64 -12.31 -1.03 45.02
C GLU A 64 -11.23 -1.68 44.12
N ALA A 65 -11.52 -1.90 42.81
CA ALA A 65 -10.58 -2.44 41.86
C ALA A 65 -9.33 -1.57 41.70
N PHE A 66 -9.49 -0.25 41.58
CA PHE A 66 -8.35 0.67 41.50
C PHE A 66 -7.50 0.68 42.74
N HIS A 67 -8.09 0.73 43.95
CA HIS A 67 -7.33 0.66 45.18
C HIS A 67 -6.55 -0.66 45.30
N HIS A 68 -7.16 -1.78 44.87
CA HIS A 68 -6.51 -3.09 44.88
C HIS A 68 -5.34 -3.14 43.89
N THR A 69 -5.53 -2.63 42.66
CA THR A 69 -4.50 -2.50 41.62
C THR A 69 -3.31 -1.68 42.11
N MET A 70 -3.56 -0.56 42.77
CA MET A 70 -2.50 0.30 43.33
C MET A 70 -1.78 -0.38 44.52
N ALA A 71 -2.53 -1.02 45.42
CA ALA A 71 -1.97 -1.73 46.57
C ALA A 71 -1.05 -2.89 46.14
N GLN A 72 -1.40 -3.58 45.07
CA GLN A 72 -0.61 -4.67 44.49
C GLN A 72 0.48 -4.19 43.50
N GLN A 73 0.59 -2.88 43.29
CA GLN A 73 1.53 -2.27 42.33
C GLN A 73 1.43 -2.85 40.91
N LEU A 74 0.21 -3.16 40.47
CA LEU A 74 -0.04 -3.64 39.11
C LEU A 74 0.07 -2.47 38.13
N ASN A 75 1.26 -2.27 37.57
CA ASN A 75 1.56 -1.18 36.66
C ASN A 75 2.50 -1.68 35.53
N VAL A 76 2.62 -0.89 34.47
CA VAL A 76 3.57 -1.10 33.37
C VAL A 76 4.43 0.15 33.23
N GLY A 77 5.74 0.00 33.42
CA GLY A 77 6.68 1.13 33.36
C GLY A 77 6.44 2.22 34.40
N GLY A 78 5.82 1.88 35.55
CA GLY A 78 5.47 2.83 36.60
C GLY A 78 4.11 3.52 36.41
N GLU A 79 3.42 3.24 35.33
CA GLU A 79 2.12 3.81 34.99
C GLU A 79 0.97 2.82 35.28
N TYR A 80 -0.08 3.29 35.94
CA TYR A 80 -1.29 2.52 36.24
C TYR A 80 -2.31 2.68 35.11
N TYR A 81 -2.71 1.55 34.50
CA TYR A 81 -3.69 1.49 33.43
C TYR A 81 -5.03 0.98 33.94
N VAL A 82 -6.13 1.57 33.43
CA VAL A 82 -7.49 1.14 33.77
C VAL A 82 -7.73 -0.34 33.42
N SER A 83 -7.12 -0.82 32.35
CA SER A 83 -7.15 -2.23 31.94
C SER A 83 -6.71 -3.18 33.08
N LEU A 84 -5.67 -2.81 33.80
CA LEU A 84 -5.11 -3.65 34.87
C LEU A 84 -6.02 -3.73 36.12
N ALA A 85 -6.98 -2.80 36.27
CA ALA A 85 -7.98 -2.87 37.34
C ALA A 85 -8.94 -4.07 37.20
N TYR A 86 -8.99 -4.71 36.02
CA TYR A 86 -9.73 -5.96 35.88
C TYR A 86 -9.02 -7.18 36.43
N LYS A 87 -7.70 -7.14 36.63
CA LYS A 87 -6.96 -8.28 37.20
C LYS A 87 -7.46 -8.69 38.60
N PRO A 88 -7.61 -7.79 39.57
CA PRO A 88 -8.21 -8.17 40.86
C PRO A 88 -9.62 -8.71 40.73
N LEU A 89 -10.46 -8.14 39.86
CA LEU A 89 -11.82 -8.64 39.64
C LEU A 89 -11.85 -10.06 39.06
N LEU A 90 -10.94 -10.35 38.14
CA LEU A 90 -10.78 -11.68 37.56
C LEU A 90 -10.24 -12.68 38.60
N ALA A 91 -9.33 -12.26 39.48
CA ALA A 91 -8.83 -13.10 40.59
C ALA A 91 -9.95 -13.46 41.58
N GLU A 92 -10.93 -12.59 41.76
CA GLU A 92 -12.15 -12.84 42.56
C GLU A 92 -13.23 -13.59 41.75
N GLN A 93 -12.91 -14.07 40.55
CA GLN A 93 -13.82 -14.79 39.64
C GLN A 93 -15.09 -14.00 39.28
N LEU A 94 -15.01 -12.69 39.29
CA LEU A 94 -16.12 -11.86 38.85
C LEU A 94 -16.27 -11.93 37.32
N PRO A 95 -17.51 -12.02 36.80
CA PRO A 95 -17.74 -12.19 35.37
C PRO A 95 -17.50 -10.89 34.61
N ILE A 96 -16.43 -10.86 33.82
CA ILE A 96 -16.04 -9.79 32.91
C ILE A 96 -16.25 -10.27 31.48
N THR A 97 -16.96 -9.51 30.64
CA THR A 97 -17.20 -9.87 29.25
C THR A 97 -16.43 -8.99 28.27
N VAL A 98 -16.08 -9.53 27.13
CA VAL A 98 -15.67 -8.75 25.95
C VAL A 98 -16.93 -8.24 25.26
N TYR A 99 -16.94 -6.97 24.88
CA TYR A 99 -17.94 -6.42 23.98
C TYR A 99 -17.28 -6.19 22.60
N PRO A 100 -17.50 -7.08 21.61
CA PRO A 100 -16.88 -6.98 20.30
C PRO A 100 -17.35 -5.71 19.57
N LEU A 101 -16.39 -4.89 19.14
CA LEU A 101 -16.65 -3.72 18.31
C LEU A 101 -16.65 -4.12 16.85
N GLN A 102 -17.62 -3.61 16.10
CA GLN A 102 -17.68 -3.79 14.65
C GLN A 102 -16.60 -2.96 13.94
N HIS A 103 -16.43 -1.72 14.39
CA HIS A 103 -15.41 -0.80 13.87
C HIS A 103 -14.74 -0.08 15.04
N PHE A 104 -13.42 0.06 14.95
CA PHE A 104 -12.62 0.82 15.91
C PHE A 104 -11.83 1.88 15.16
N MET A 105 -12.00 3.15 15.53
CA MET A 105 -11.28 4.27 14.94
C MET A 105 -10.38 4.87 16.01
N GLN A 106 -9.09 4.93 15.71
CA GLN A 106 -8.09 5.41 16.63
C GLN A 106 -7.63 6.82 16.30
N TRP A 107 -7.56 7.67 17.31
CA TRP A 107 -7.05 9.04 17.23
C TRP A 107 -6.15 9.36 18.42
N GLY A 108 -5.40 8.36 18.89
CA GLY A 108 -4.61 8.45 20.13
C GLY A 108 -3.30 9.22 19.97
N THR A 109 -2.77 9.31 18.76
CA THR A 109 -1.56 10.05 18.43
C THR A 109 -1.76 10.99 17.24
N PRO A 110 -0.91 12.02 17.06
CA PRO A 110 -0.97 12.87 15.86
C PRO A 110 -0.88 12.07 14.56
N GLU A 111 -0.08 11.00 14.55
CA GLU A 111 0.10 10.11 13.40
C GLU A 111 -1.19 9.34 13.07
N ASP A 112 -1.91 8.84 14.09
CA ASP A 112 -3.19 8.16 13.92
C ASP A 112 -4.23 9.12 13.31
N VAL A 113 -4.28 10.36 13.78
CA VAL A 113 -5.19 11.39 13.24
C VAL A 113 -4.83 11.74 11.80
N ALA A 114 -3.55 11.87 11.50
CA ALA A 114 -3.08 12.16 10.14
C ALA A 114 -3.46 11.03 9.17
N GLU A 115 -3.24 9.78 9.55
CA GLU A 115 -3.63 8.62 8.76
C GLU A 115 -5.14 8.52 8.56
N TYR A 116 -5.93 8.71 9.61
CA TYR A 116 -7.39 8.73 9.51
C TYR A 116 -7.89 9.81 8.54
N ASN A 117 -7.35 11.03 8.65
CA ASN A 117 -7.73 12.12 7.77
C ASN A 117 -7.38 11.84 6.32
N GLN A 118 -6.19 11.29 6.05
CA GLN A 118 -5.77 10.92 4.71
C GLN A 118 -6.72 9.90 4.07
N TRP A 119 -7.07 8.82 4.78
CA TRP A 119 -8.02 7.84 4.28
C TRP A 119 -9.44 8.40 4.16
N SER A 120 -9.88 9.22 5.12
CA SER A 120 -11.18 9.90 5.05
C SER A 120 -11.29 10.79 3.80
N ASP A 121 -10.24 11.52 3.46
CA ASP A 121 -10.18 12.36 2.28
C ASP A 121 -10.11 11.53 0.99
N ALA A 122 -9.31 10.45 0.98
CA ALA A 122 -9.23 9.52 -0.14
C ALA A 122 -10.60 8.89 -0.44
N PHE A 123 -11.29 8.36 0.56
CA PHE A 123 -12.62 7.76 0.36
C PHE A 123 -13.68 8.79 -0.03
N ARG A 124 -13.61 10.01 0.49
CA ARG A 124 -14.50 11.11 0.05
C ARG A 124 -14.31 11.43 -1.43
N ASN A 125 -13.07 11.46 -1.90
CA ASN A 125 -12.72 11.70 -3.29
C ASN A 125 -13.12 10.52 -4.20
N LEU A 126 -13.00 9.27 -3.72
CA LEU A 126 -13.48 8.08 -4.43
C LEU A 126 -15.01 8.09 -4.62
N LEU A 127 -15.77 8.57 -3.63
CA LEU A 127 -17.23 8.70 -3.73
C LEU A 127 -17.67 9.83 -4.68
N ASN A 128 -16.84 10.86 -4.83
CA ASN A 128 -17.11 12.02 -5.67
C ASN A 128 -15.90 12.27 -6.58
N PRO A 129 -15.59 11.34 -7.51
CA PRO A 129 -14.42 11.50 -8.36
C PRO A 129 -14.56 12.77 -9.21
N PRO A 130 -13.47 13.53 -9.43
CA PRO A 130 -13.48 14.62 -10.39
C PRO A 130 -13.81 14.06 -11.77
N PRO A 131 -14.48 14.83 -12.65
CA PRO A 131 -14.77 14.38 -13.99
C PRO A 131 -13.45 14.08 -14.72
N THR A 132 -13.33 12.86 -15.24
CA THR A 132 -12.14 12.43 -15.98
C THR A 132 -12.29 12.84 -17.44
N PHE A 133 -11.53 13.83 -17.88
CA PHE A 133 -11.60 14.35 -19.26
C PHE A 133 -10.41 13.97 -20.15
N LEU A 134 -9.56 13.03 -19.69
CA LEU A 134 -8.44 12.59 -20.49
C LEU A 134 -8.92 11.73 -21.67
N SER A 135 -8.61 12.18 -22.88
CA SER A 135 -8.75 11.32 -24.06
C SER A 135 -7.67 10.24 -24.05
N PRO A 136 -7.99 9.02 -24.55
CA PRO A 136 -6.97 7.98 -24.68
C PRO A 136 -5.74 8.46 -25.45
N ARG A 137 -4.56 8.38 -24.85
CA ARG A 137 -3.30 8.85 -25.44
C ARG A 137 -2.16 7.92 -25.10
N GLY A 138 -1.29 7.68 -26.07
CA GLY A 138 -0.10 6.88 -25.88
C GLY A 138 -0.38 5.40 -25.62
N SER A 139 0.55 4.75 -24.96
CA SER A 139 0.50 3.32 -24.66
C SER A 139 0.72 3.06 -23.18
N LEU A 140 0.10 2.01 -22.65
CA LEU A 140 0.22 1.54 -21.28
C LEU A 140 0.89 0.18 -21.23
N VAL A 141 1.93 0.03 -20.39
CA VAL A 141 2.64 -1.22 -20.15
C VAL A 141 2.44 -1.64 -18.71
N ILE A 142 1.92 -2.84 -18.49
CA ILE A 142 1.73 -3.41 -17.14
C ILE A 142 2.61 -4.65 -16.98
N PRO A 143 3.79 -4.52 -16.34
CA PRO A 143 4.64 -5.66 -16.01
C PRO A 143 4.06 -6.39 -14.79
N MET A 144 3.46 -7.57 -15.01
CA MET A 144 2.80 -8.33 -13.94
C MET A 144 3.23 -9.79 -13.88
N ALA A 145 4.51 -10.04 -14.18
CA ALA A 145 5.11 -11.38 -14.20
C ALA A 145 5.71 -11.81 -12.84
N GLY A 146 5.51 -11.07 -11.78
CA GLY A 146 6.01 -11.38 -10.43
C GLY A 146 5.34 -12.59 -9.78
N LEU A 147 5.98 -13.18 -8.75
CA LEU A 147 5.50 -14.38 -8.05
C LEU A 147 4.31 -14.13 -7.12
N GLY A 148 4.07 -12.90 -6.67
CA GLY A 148 3.01 -12.61 -5.69
C GLY A 148 3.24 -13.28 -4.32
N GLN A 149 4.49 -13.62 -3.97
CA GLN A 149 4.85 -14.48 -2.84
C GLN A 149 4.30 -14.02 -1.49
N ARG A 150 4.17 -12.72 -1.25
CA ARG A 150 3.66 -12.16 0.01
C ARG A 150 2.23 -12.61 0.28
N PHE A 151 1.37 -12.61 -0.74
CA PHE A 151 -0.02 -13.09 -0.64
C PHE A 151 -0.07 -14.62 -0.49
N ALA A 152 0.72 -15.35 -1.26
CA ALA A 152 0.79 -16.81 -1.15
C ALA A 152 1.24 -17.26 0.26
N ASN A 153 2.20 -16.58 0.86
CA ASN A 153 2.69 -16.88 2.21
C ASN A 153 1.63 -16.67 3.30
N GLU A 154 0.64 -15.82 3.08
CA GLU A 154 -0.49 -15.61 3.99
C GLU A 154 -1.74 -16.43 3.61
N GLY A 155 -1.59 -17.43 2.73
CA GLY A 155 -2.64 -18.39 2.42
C GLY A 155 -3.67 -17.94 1.38
N TYR A 156 -3.41 -16.84 0.67
CA TYR A 156 -4.26 -16.46 -0.45
C TYR A 156 -4.13 -17.47 -1.59
N THR A 157 -5.25 -18.08 -1.98
CA THR A 157 -5.32 -19.06 -3.06
C THR A 157 -5.49 -18.44 -4.44
N THR A 158 -6.07 -17.24 -4.48
CA THR A 158 -6.22 -16.43 -5.69
C THR A 158 -4.91 -15.71 -6.01
N THR A 159 -4.48 -15.76 -7.26
CA THR A 159 -3.29 -15.03 -7.71
C THR A 159 -3.46 -13.52 -7.53
N LYS A 160 -2.40 -12.82 -7.14
CA LYS A 160 -2.43 -11.40 -6.75
C LYS A 160 -3.20 -10.49 -7.73
N PRO A 161 -2.99 -10.51 -9.07
CA PRO A 161 -3.72 -9.65 -9.99
C PRO A 161 -5.24 -9.84 -10.00
N MET A 162 -5.71 -11.00 -9.54
CA MET A 162 -7.13 -11.38 -9.52
C MET A 162 -7.79 -11.21 -8.15
N LEU A 163 -7.06 -10.76 -7.14
CA LEU A 163 -7.66 -10.43 -5.84
C LEU A 163 -8.67 -9.29 -6.00
N PRO A 164 -9.81 -9.34 -5.32
CA PRO A 164 -10.80 -8.29 -5.42
C PRO A 164 -10.30 -6.99 -4.77
N VAL A 165 -10.53 -5.87 -5.44
CA VAL A 165 -10.33 -4.50 -4.94
C VAL A 165 -11.54 -3.69 -5.40
N SER A 166 -12.31 -3.16 -4.48
CA SER A 166 -13.55 -2.42 -4.80
C SER A 166 -14.49 -3.18 -5.75
N GLY A 167 -14.56 -4.51 -5.64
CA GLY A 167 -15.41 -5.36 -6.45
C GLY A 167 -14.91 -5.68 -7.85
N LYS A 168 -13.69 -5.25 -8.22
CA LYS A 168 -13.02 -5.58 -9.49
C LYS A 168 -11.78 -6.42 -9.22
N ALA A 169 -11.22 -7.09 -10.24
CA ALA A 169 -9.88 -7.67 -10.13
C ALA A 169 -8.85 -6.56 -9.89
N MET A 170 -7.86 -6.81 -9.03
CA MET A 170 -6.84 -5.82 -8.64
C MET A 170 -6.18 -5.15 -9.85
N VAL A 171 -5.79 -5.94 -10.86
CA VAL A 171 -5.20 -5.38 -12.08
C VAL A 171 -6.19 -4.51 -12.86
N THR A 172 -7.47 -4.90 -12.92
CA THR A 172 -8.51 -4.12 -13.61
C THR A 172 -8.73 -2.79 -12.88
N GLN A 173 -8.74 -2.78 -11.54
CA GLN A 173 -8.83 -1.55 -10.76
C GLN A 173 -7.58 -0.68 -10.94
N ALA A 174 -6.38 -1.27 -10.91
CA ALA A 174 -5.13 -0.53 -11.09
C ALA A 174 -5.08 0.20 -12.45
N VAL A 175 -5.47 -0.49 -13.53
CA VAL A 175 -5.51 0.12 -14.88
C VAL A 175 -6.62 1.17 -15.00
N HIS A 176 -7.77 0.97 -14.32
CA HIS A 176 -8.84 1.96 -14.29
C HIS A 176 -8.39 3.30 -13.67
N ASP A 177 -7.50 3.27 -12.69
CA ASP A 177 -6.98 4.45 -12.00
C ASP A 177 -5.82 5.13 -12.75
N LEU A 178 -5.36 4.57 -13.86
CA LEU A 178 -4.34 5.16 -14.72
C LEU A 178 -4.97 5.98 -15.87
N PRO A 179 -4.20 6.90 -16.50
CA PRO A 179 -4.71 7.63 -17.65
C PRO A 179 -5.07 6.67 -18.80
N PRO A 180 -6.20 6.90 -19.50
CA PRO A 180 -6.61 6.04 -20.60
C PRO A 180 -5.57 6.06 -21.72
N ALA A 181 -5.19 4.88 -22.20
CA ALA A 181 -4.24 4.69 -23.29
C ALA A 181 -4.92 4.19 -24.57
N GLN A 182 -4.32 4.48 -25.72
CA GLN A 182 -4.80 3.98 -27.02
C GLN A 182 -4.53 2.48 -27.16
N HIS A 183 -3.41 2.01 -26.61
CA HIS A 183 -3.03 0.60 -26.58
C HIS A 183 -2.50 0.22 -25.19
N GLN A 184 -2.82 -1.01 -24.76
CA GLN A 184 -2.31 -1.58 -23.53
C GLN A 184 -1.58 -2.88 -23.81
N VAL A 185 -0.52 -3.17 -23.05
CA VAL A 185 0.13 -4.46 -23.02
C VAL A 185 0.29 -4.95 -21.60
N PHE A 186 -0.08 -6.20 -21.37
CA PHE A 186 0.12 -6.91 -20.11
C PHE A 186 1.16 -8.00 -20.31
N VAL A 187 2.19 -8.03 -19.45
CA VAL A 187 3.22 -9.07 -19.51
C VAL A 187 2.96 -10.08 -18.39
N LEU A 188 2.62 -11.30 -18.76
CA LEU A 188 2.22 -12.40 -17.87
C LEU A 188 3.17 -13.58 -17.99
N ARG A 189 3.29 -14.38 -16.92
CA ARG A 189 3.88 -15.71 -17.04
C ARG A 189 2.82 -16.77 -17.30
N THR A 190 3.17 -17.75 -18.12
CA THR A 190 2.27 -18.87 -18.48
C THR A 190 1.98 -19.81 -17.29
N ASP A 191 2.89 -19.85 -16.30
CA ASP A 191 2.78 -20.70 -15.10
C ASP A 191 2.04 -20.03 -13.91
N MET A 192 1.48 -18.83 -14.12
CA MET A 192 0.72 -18.15 -13.06
C MET A 192 -0.54 -18.95 -12.69
N PRO A 193 -0.82 -19.14 -11.39
CA PRO A 193 -2.09 -19.77 -10.98
C PRO A 193 -3.28 -19.00 -11.56
N GLY A 194 -4.20 -19.70 -12.21
CA GLY A 194 -5.37 -19.07 -12.85
C GLY A 194 -5.05 -18.25 -14.10
N TYR A 195 -3.93 -18.50 -14.79
CA TYR A 195 -3.51 -17.78 -16.00
C TYR A 195 -4.64 -17.53 -16.99
N GLN A 196 -5.45 -18.55 -17.33
CA GLN A 196 -6.56 -18.39 -18.28
C GLN A 196 -7.63 -17.43 -17.77
N ALA A 197 -7.91 -17.42 -16.47
CA ALA A 197 -8.86 -16.48 -15.89
C ALA A 197 -8.34 -15.03 -15.97
N ILE A 198 -7.03 -14.83 -15.77
CA ILE A 198 -6.40 -13.51 -15.94
C ILE A 198 -6.53 -13.03 -17.38
N VAL A 199 -6.20 -13.90 -18.35
CA VAL A 199 -6.31 -13.58 -19.79
C VAL A 199 -7.75 -13.22 -20.17
N ASN A 200 -8.73 -13.98 -19.67
CA ASN A 200 -10.15 -13.73 -19.95
C ASN A 200 -10.60 -12.38 -19.34
N GLU A 201 -10.22 -12.10 -18.10
CA GLU A 201 -10.54 -10.83 -17.43
C GLU A 201 -9.98 -9.64 -18.21
N LEU A 202 -8.69 -9.67 -18.56
CA LEU A 202 -8.04 -8.60 -19.30
C LEU A 202 -8.60 -8.40 -20.70
N SER A 203 -8.88 -9.48 -21.42
CA SER A 203 -9.48 -9.43 -22.76
C SER A 203 -10.91 -8.90 -22.74
N HIS A 204 -11.66 -9.17 -21.67
CA HIS A 204 -13.00 -8.65 -21.48
C HIS A 204 -12.98 -7.15 -21.10
N ALA A 205 -12.13 -6.78 -20.16
CA ALA A 205 -12.02 -5.39 -19.69
C ALA A 205 -11.40 -4.46 -20.74
N TYR A 206 -10.46 -4.98 -21.55
CA TYR A 206 -9.67 -4.19 -22.51
C TYR A 206 -9.62 -4.88 -23.88
N PRO A 207 -10.63 -4.69 -24.75
CA PRO A 207 -10.76 -5.43 -26.01
C PRO A 207 -9.60 -5.25 -27.02
N HIS A 208 -8.84 -4.17 -26.89
CA HIS A 208 -7.71 -3.84 -27.79
C HIS A 208 -6.34 -4.03 -27.11
N THR A 209 -6.25 -4.96 -26.15
CA THR A 209 -5.02 -5.20 -25.42
C THR A 209 -4.14 -6.23 -26.10
N THR A 210 -2.82 -6.06 -25.93
CA THR A 210 -1.82 -7.08 -26.25
C THR A 210 -1.48 -7.84 -24.96
N ILE A 211 -1.55 -9.17 -24.99
CA ILE A 211 -1.10 -10.02 -23.89
C ILE A 211 0.20 -10.68 -24.31
N LYS A 212 1.31 -10.26 -23.71
CA LYS A 212 2.63 -10.86 -23.88
C LYS A 212 2.87 -11.91 -22.81
N THR A 213 3.18 -13.13 -23.22
CA THR A 213 3.47 -14.23 -22.31
C THR A 213 4.97 -14.54 -22.28
N ILE A 214 5.46 -14.88 -21.10
CA ILE A 214 6.81 -15.37 -20.83
C ILE A 214 6.72 -16.66 -20.01
N ASP A 215 7.76 -17.47 -20.01
CA ASP A 215 7.80 -18.78 -19.35
C ASP A 215 8.60 -18.80 -18.06
N HIS A 216 9.22 -17.67 -17.68
CA HIS A 216 10.04 -17.54 -16.47
C HIS A 216 9.90 -16.18 -15.81
N VAL A 217 10.37 -16.08 -14.57
CA VAL A 217 10.50 -14.80 -13.87
C VAL A 217 11.67 -14.04 -14.45
N THR A 218 11.46 -12.79 -14.82
CA THR A 218 12.52 -11.91 -15.34
C THR A 218 13.44 -11.40 -14.23
N GLU A 219 14.54 -10.77 -14.61
CA GLU A 219 15.49 -10.16 -13.68
C GLU A 219 14.97 -8.84 -13.05
N GLY A 220 13.66 -8.59 -13.07
CA GLY A 220 13.01 -7.45 -12.44
C GLY A 220 12.01 -6.73 -13.32
N GLN A 221 11.28 -5.77 -12.71
CA GLN A 221 10.20 -5.03 -13.38
C GLN A 221 10.67 -4.27 -14.63
N ALA A 222 11.88 -3.72 -14.60
CA ALA A 222 12.43 -2.98 -15.75
C ALA A 222 12.56 -3.87 -16.98
N ILE A 223 13.02 -5.11 -16.81
CA ILE A 223 13.13 -6.07 -17.92
C ILE A 223 11.76 -6.52 -18.40
N THR A 224 10.82 -6.77 -17.47
CA THR A 224 9.46 -7.15 -17.82
C THR A 224 8.76 -6.05 -18.64
N ALA A 225 8.94 -4.78 -18.28
CA ALA A 225 8.37 -3.66 -19.02
C ALA A 225 9.01 -3.50 -20.40
N LEU A 226 10.31 -3.72 -20.54
CA LEU A 226 11.00 -3.72 -21.83
C LEU A 226 10.42 -4.78 -22.78
N ILE A 227 10.17 -6.00 -22.29
CA ILE A 227 9.50 -7.08 -23.06
C ILE A 227 8.09 -6.63 -23.51
N GLY A 228 7.38 -5.88 -22.67
CA GLY A 228 6.07 -5.31 -23.03
C GLY A 228 6.17 -4.27 -24.16
N ILE A 229 7.16 -3.40 -24.12
CA ILE A 229 7.43 -2.41 -25.18
C ILE A 229 7.78 -3.10 -26.49
N ASP A 230 8.63 -4.12 -26.45
CA ASP A 230 8.96 -4.90 -27.65
C ASP A 230 7.73 -5.57 -28.24
N ALA A 231 6.85 -6.12 -27.40
CA ALA A 231 5.58 -6.72 -27.86
C ALA A 231 4.64 -5.69 -28.50
N LEU A 232 4.59 -4.46 -28.00
CA LEU A 232 3.85 -3.36 -28.65
C LEU A 232 4.46 -3.00 -30.00
N ARG A 233 5.80 -2.91 -30.07
CA ARG A 233 6.52 -2.62 -31.32
C ARG A 233 6.28 -3.70 -32.38
N ASP A 234 6.33 -4.98 -31.99
CA ASP A 234 6.06 -6.11 -32.87
C ASP A 234 4.62 -6.09 -33.41
N THR A 235 3.66 -5.65 -32.56
CA THR A 235 2.23 -5.63 -32.92
C THR A 235 1.87 -4.41 -33.76
N LEU A 236 2.40 -3.23 -33.43
CA LEU A 236 1.94 -1.95 -33.98
C LEU A 236 2.92 -1.32 -34.98
N GLY A 237 4.18 -1.76 -34.99
CA GLY A 237 5.28 -1.14 -35.76
C GLY A 237 5.72 0.20 -35.16
N ASN A 238 4.81 1.13 -35.01
CA ASN A 238 5.04 2.43 -34.36
C ASN A 238 4.19 2.51 -33.09
N ILE A 239 4.84 2.67 -31.94
CA ILE A 239 4.15 2.71 -30.65
C ILE A 239 3.62 4.12 -30.39
N PRO A 240 2.31 4.26 -30.10
CA PRO A 240 1.77 5.55 -29.67
C PRO A 240 2.40 6.04 -28.37
N GLU A 241 2.87 7.28 -28.37
CA GLU A 241 3.53 7.95 -27.24
C GLU A 241 2.60 9.00 -26.59
N PRO A 242 2.78 9.29 -25.29
CA PRO A 242 3.81 8.78 -24.37
C PRO A 242 3.59 7.32 -23.94
N ILE A 243 4.64 6.71 -23.35
CA ILE A 243 4.56 5.37 -22.76
C ILE A 243 4.38 5.52 -21.24
N THR A 244 3.26 5.05 -20.72
CA THR A 244 3.07 4.92 -19.27
C THR A 244 3.32 3.48 -18.85
N ILE A 245 4.20 3.29 -17.86
CA ILE A 245 4.47 1.99 -17.24
C ILE A 245 3.82 2.05 -15.86
N GLY A 246 2.83 1.18 -15.63
CA GLY A 246 2.08 1.14 -14.37
C GLY A 246 2.28 -0.18 -13.63
N ALA A 247 1.96 -0.19 -12.34
CA ALA A 247 1.89 -1.40 -11.55
C ALA A 247 0.49 -2.03 -11.65
N CYS A 248 0.38 -3.31 -11.30
CA CYS A 248 -0.90 -4.04 -11.27
C CYS A 248 -1.55 -4.10 -9.88
N ASP A 249 -1.00 -3.38 -8.90
CA ASP A 249 -1.28 -3.54 -7.48
C ASP A 249 -1.39 -2.23 -6.70
N ASN A 250 -1.65 -1.15 -7.41
CA ASN A 250 -1.95 0.14 -6.81
C ASN A 250 -2.83 0.99 -7.72
N GLY A 251 -3.49 1.98 -7.11
CA GLY A 251 -4.19 3.05 -7.78
C GLY A 251 -3.72 4.41 -7.28
N ALA A 252 -4.22 5.46 -7.88
CA ALA A 252 -3.96 6.83 -7.48
C ALA A 252 -5.17 7.73 -7.73
N LEU A 253 -5.41 8.68 -6.81
CA LEU A 253 -6.30 9.80 -7.05
C LEU A 253 -5.44 11.02 -7.40
N TYR A 254 -5.71 11.64 -8.52
CA TYR A 254 -4.92 12.74 -9.03
C TYR A 254 -5.79 13.70 -9.87
N ARG A 255 -5.23 14.86 -10.18
CA ARG A 255 -5.86 15.85 -11.04
C ARG A 255 -5.43 15.64 -12.49
N PRO A 256 -6.34 15.17 -13.37
CA PRO A 256 -6.00 14.85 -14.77
C PRO A 256 -5.42 16.04 -15.54
N GLU A 257 -5.88 17.24 -15.26
CA GLU A 257 -5.42 18.47 -15.93
C GLU A 257 -3.95 18.78 -15.62
N LEU A 258 -3.45 18.47 -14.41
CA LEU A 258 -2.04 18.66 -14.06
C LEU A 258 -1.16 17.63 -14.77
N LEU A 259 -1.60 16.37 -14.85
CA LEU A 259 -0.91 15.37 -15.62
C LEU A 259 -0.83 15.75 -17.10
N GLN A 260 -1.94 16.23 -17.67
CA GLN A 260 -1.99 16.65 -19.07
C GLN A 260 -1.00 17.79 -19.35
N GLN A 261 -0.89 18.77 -18.45
CA GLN A 261 0.09 19.86 -18.57
C GLN A 261 1.53 19.34 -18.62
N LEU A 262 1.88 18.36 -17.77
CA LEU A 262 3.21 17.76 -17.78
C LEU A 262 3.47 16.94 -19.06
N ILE A 263 2.46 16.22 -19.54
CA ILE A 263 2.55 15.46 -20.80
C ILE A 263 2.75 16.42 -22.00
N ASP A 264 2.13 17.58 -22.00
CA ASP A 264 2.21 18.56 -23.08
C ASP A 264 3.48 19.42 -23.02
N ASP A 265 4.14 19.53 -21.86
CA ASP A 265 5.41 20.26 -21.74
C ASP A 265 6.54 19.49 -22.42
N THR A 266 6.97 19.97 -23.59
CA THR A 266 8.02 19.35 -24.40
C THR A 266 9.40 19.38 -23.76
N ASN A 267 9.60 20.11 -22.67
CA ASN A 267 10.85 20.12 -21.91
C ASN A 267 10.94 18.95 -20.91
N ILE A 268 9.87 18.19 -20.70
CA ILE A 268 9.85 17.05 -19.79
C ILE A 268 9.96 15.76 -20.62
N ASP A 269 10.93 14.93 -20.31
CA ASP A 269 11.13 13.63 -20.96
C ASP A 269 10.51 12.49 -20.17
N VAL A 270 10.56 12.56 -18.84
CA VAL A 270 10.06 11.52 -17.94
C VAL A 270 9.23 12.13 -16.81
N ILE A 271 8.06 11.57 -16.56
CA ILE A 271 7.21 11.93 -15.41
C ILE A 271 7.26 10.76 -14.44
N VAL A 272 7.69 11.01 -13.21
CA VAL A 272 7.69 10.02 -12.11
C VAL A 272 6.54 10.36 -11.19
N TRP A 273 5.63 9.40 -11.00
CA TRP A 273 4.48 9.57 -10.14
C TRP A 273 4.87 9.35 -8.68
N GLY A 274 4.56 10.31 -7.83
CA GLY A 274 4.93 10.28 -6.41
C GLY A 274 3.85 10.85 -5.51
N VAL A 275 3.99 10.58 -4.21
CA VAL A 275 3.11 11.12 -3.15
C VAL A 275 3.94 11.45 -1.92
N ARG A 276 3.50 12.45 -1.15
CA ARG A 276 4.09 12.82 0.14
C ARG A 276 3.20 12.38 1.29
N GLY A 277 3.82 12.18 2.46
CA GLY A 277 3.08 11.92 3.70
C GLY A 277 2.34 10.58 3.74
N TYR A 278 2.73 9.60 2.91
CA TYR A 278 2.09 8.28 2.90
C TYR A 278 2.41 7.53 4.21
N PRO A 279 1.40 7.16 5.04
CA PRO A 279 1.64 6.64 6.39
C PRO A 279 2.49 5.39 6.43
N ASN A 280 2.29 4.45 5.48
CA ASN A 280 3.09 3.22 5.45
C ASN A 280 4.56 3.48 5.07
N ALA A 281 4.85 4.54 4.30
CA ALA A 281 6.24 4.93 4.01
C ALA A 281 6.95 5.49 5.25
N ILE A 282 6.22 6.14 6.14
CA ILE A 282 6.76 6.62 7.41
C ILE A 282 7.08 5.43 8.34
N ARG A 283 6.19 4.43 8.40
CA ARG A 283 6.38 3.21 9.21
C ARG A 283 7.47 2.28 8.66
N ASN A 284 7.52 2.13 7.34
CA ASN A 284 8.37 1.16 6.66
C ASN A 284 9.20 1.83 5.55
N PRO A 285 10.07 2.80 5.87
CA PRO A 285 10.71 3.66 4.87
C PRO A 285 11.61 2.90 3.88
N HIS A 286 12.15 1.74 4.27
CA HIS A 286 12.98 0.89 3.42
C HIS A 286 12.20 0.06 2.39
N MET A 287 10.87 0.17 2.36
CA MET A 287 10.04 -0.53 1.35
C MET A 287 9.88 0.26 0.05
N PHE A 288 10.13 1.57 0.08
CA PHE A 288 9.79 2.50 -1.00
C PHE A 288 11.01 3.05 -1.74
N GLY A 289 10.78 3.50 -2.97
CA GLY A 289 11.67 4.40 -3.69
C GLY A 289 11.37 5.85 -3.30
N TRP A 290 12.41 6.66 -3.09
CA TRP A 290 12.31 8.05 -2.63
C TRP A 290 12.79 9.01 -3.69
N ILE A 291 12.10 10.12 -3.85
CA ILE A 291 12.37 11.10 -4.91
C ILE A 291 13.05 12.33 -4.31
N ASP A 292 14.30 12.59 -4.70
CA ASP A 292 14.97 13.87 -4.44
C ASP A 292 14.63 14.82 -5.59
N ALA A 293 13.72 15.75 -5.32
CA ALA A 293 13.29 16.77 -6.27
C ALA A 293 13.43 18.17 -5.66
N ASP A 294 13.66 19.17 -6.51
CA ASP A 294 13.65 20.55 -6.07
C ASP A 294 12.22 21.11 -5.95
N SER A 295 12.10 22.39 -5.59
CA SER A 295 10.81 23.05 -5.38
C SER A 295 9.96 23.19 -6.65
N SER A 296 10.54 23.02 -7.84
CA SER A 296 9.81 22.97 -9.12
C SER A 296 9.35 21.57 -9.49
N GLY A 297 9.75 20.56 -8.71
CA GLY A 297 9.50 19.15 -8.97
C GLY A 297 10.52 18.51 -9.92
N LEU A 298 11.57 19.23 -10.33
CA LEU A 298 12.64 18.63 -11.14
C LEU A 298 13.43 17.65 -10.29
N ILE A 299 13.47 16.39 -10.75
CA ILE A 299 14.12 15.28 -10.03
C ILE A 299 15.62 15.32 -10.23
N ARG A 300 16.38 15.25 -9.13
CA ARG A 300 17.84 15.20 -9.10
C ARG A 300 18.35 13.77 -8.95
N ALA A 301 17.63 12.95 -8.16
CA ALA A 301 18.00 11.56 -7.92
C ALA A 301 16.81 10.77 -7.37
N ILE A 302 16.89 9.46 -7.52
CA ILE A 302 16.02 8.48 -6.86
C ILE A 302 16.86 7.65 -5.89
N SER A 303 16.36 7.51 -4.66
CA SER A 303 16.93 6.63 -3.64
C SER A 303 16.05 5.40 -3.48
N VAL A 304 16.50 4.26 -3.95
CA VAL A 304 15.71 3.03 -3.95
C VAL A 304 15.91 2.27 -2.65
N LYS A 305 14.80 2.03 -1.91
CA LYS A 305 14.79 1.31 -0.62
C LYS A 305 15.67 1.91 0.48
N ALA A 306 16.05 3.18 0.34
CA ALA A 306 16.77 3.93 1.35
C ALA A 306 16.09 5.29 1.50
N PRO A 307 15.52 5.62 2.66
CA PRO A 307 14.80 6.86 2.87
C PRO A 307 15.72 8.08 2.75
N LEU A 308 15.15 9.20 2.34
CA LEU A 308 15.78 10.51 2.43
C LEU A 308 15.73 11.04 3.87
N GLN A 309 16.01 12.33 4.07
CA GLN A 309 16.17 12.90 5.41
C GLN A 309 14.85 12.99 6.21
N ASN A 310 13.73 13.21 5.52
CA ASN A 310 12.43 13.45 6.14
C ASN A 310 11.32 12.57 5.55
N PRO A 311 11.22 11.30 5.93
CA PRO A 311 10.20 10.38 5.39
C PRO A 311 8.75 10.87 5.52
N ALA A 312 8.46 11.76 6.47
CA ALA A 312 7.13 12.34 6.62
C ALA A 312 6.76 13.35 5.53
N THR A 313 7.75 13.94 4.85
CA THR A 313 7.53 15.02 3.86
C THR A 313 8.20 14.74 2.52
N ASP A 314 9.17 13.85 2.47
CA ASP A 314 9.84 13.49 1.22
C ASP A 314 8.90 12.62 0.36
N PRO A 315 8.87 12.82 -0.96
CA PRO A 315 7.98 12.06 -1.82
C PRO A 315 8.52 10.65 -2.07
N ILE A 316 7.58 9.67 -2.08
CA ILE A 316 7.85 8.30 -2.51
C ILE A 316 7.33 8.06 -3.92
N ILE A 317 7.89 7.05 -4.60
CA ILE A 317 7.43 6.57 -5.90
C ILE A 317 6.21 5.65 -5.73
N LEU A 318 5.21 5.81 -6.62
CA LEU A 318 4.05 4.92 -6.67
C LEU A 318 4.32 3.61 -7.43
N GLY A 319 5.35 3.58 -8.27
CA GLY A 319 5.57 2.50 -9.24
C GLY A 319 4.94 2.78 -10.61
N THR A 320 4.55 4.02 -10.87
CA THR A 320 4.05 4.51 -12.17
C THR A 320 5.01 5.53 -12.75
N PHE A 321 5.31 5.39 -14.05
CA PHE A 321 6.27 6.22 -14.77
C PHE A 321 5.73 6.51 -16.18
N THR A 322 5.86 7.74 -16.65
CA THR A 322 5.48 8.11 -18.01
C THR A 322 6.67 8.66 -18.76
N PHE A 323 7.11 7.96 -19.79
CA PHE A 323 8.20 8.37 -20.68
C PHE A 323 7.62 9.01 -21.93
N ARG A 324 8.16 10.15 -22.33
CA ARG A 324 7.73 10.83 -23.55
C ARG A 324 7.88 9.95 -24.77
N ARG A 325 9.04 9.27 -24.88
CA ARG A 325 9.39 8.39 -25.99
C ARG A 325 9.76 7.00 -25.48
N GLU A 326 9.39 5.98 -26.23
CA GLU A 326 9.76 4.61 -25.90
C GLU A 326 11.29 4.42 -25.81
N GLN A 327 12.01 5.09 -26.70
CA GLN A 327 13.48 5.02 -26.76
C GLN A 327 14.15 5.56 -25.49
N ASP A 328 13.57 6.56 -24.84
CA ASP A 328 14.09 7.11 -23.60
C ASP A 328 14.07 6.04 -22.49
N TYR A 329 13.02 5.25 -22.44
CA TYR A 329 12.94 4.10 -21.53
C TYR A 329 13.95 3.02 -21.89
N CYS A 330 13.98 2.59 -23.15
CA CYS A 330 14.88 1.53 -23.62
C CYS A 330 16.34 1.86 -23.31
N HIS A 331 16.82 3.06 -23.66
CA HIS A 331 18.19 3.48 -23.39
C HIS A 331 18.51 3.58 -21.89
N SER A 332 17.52 3.99 -21.08
CA SER A 332 17.69 4.05 -19.62
C SER A 332 17.84 2.66 -19.03
N VAL A 333 17.05 1.68 -19.48
CA VAL A 333 17.17 0.27 -19.04
C VAL A 333 18.48 -0.35 -19.53
N GLU A 334 18.87 -0.11 -20.78
CA GLU A 334 20.18 -0.59 -21.30
C GLU A 334 21.34 -0.09 -20.46
N LYS A 335 21.32 1.19 -20.07
CA LYS A 335 22.33 1.77 -19.19
C LYS A 335 22.31 1.16 -17.79
N LEU A 336 21.11 0.96 -17.22
CA LEU A 336 20.92 0.27 -15.94
C LEU A 336 21.51 -1.14 -15.96
N MET A 337 21.26 -1.91 -17.04
CA MET A 337 21.81 -3.25 -17.24
C MET A 337 23.33 -3.23 -17.41
N ALA A 338 23.84 -2.31 -18.24
CA ALA A 338 25.27 -2.21 -18.52
C ALA A 338 26.13 -1.95 -17.28
N ARG A 339 25.60 -1.22 -16.28
CA ARG A 339 26.28 -0.99 -15.00
C ARG A 339 25.93 -2.00 -13.90
N ASP A 340 25.16 -3.03 -14.22
CA ASP A 340 24.61 -4.01 -13.27
C ASP A 340 23.92 -3.36 -12.06
N GLY A 341 23.05 -2.38 -12.33
CA GLY A 341 22.38 -1.54 -11.32
C GLY A 341 21.26 -2.25 -10.53
N ARG A 342 21.47 -3.54 -10.21
CA ARG A 342 20.54 -4.35 -9.43
C ARG A 342 20.45 -3.88 -7.98
N ILE A 343 19.23 -3.97 -7.43
CA ILE A 343 18.97 -3.84 -6.00
C ILE A 343 18.27 -5.12 -5.56
N ASN A 344 18.78 -5.80 -4.55
CA ASN A 344 18.29 -7.11 -4.10
C ASN A 344 18.22 -8.16 -5.25
N GLY A 345 19.11 -8.09 -6.21
CA GLY A 345 19.17 -9.01 -7.36
C GLY A 345 18.25 -8.66 -8.53
N GLU A 346 17.48 -7.58 -8.45
CA GLU A 346 16.49 -7.18 -9.47
C GLU A 346 16.79 -5.82 -10.08
N PHE A 347 16.41 -5.63 -11.35
CA PHE A 347 16.40 -4.35 -12.04
C PHE A 347 15.07 -3.64 -11.81
N TYR A 348 15.06 -2.63 -10.91
CA TYR A 348 13.90 -1.80 -10.64
C TYR A 348 13.77 -0.64 -11.63
N ILE A 349 12.54 -0.28 -11.99
CA ILE A 349 12.27 0.92 -12.80
C ILE A 349 12.68 2.18 -12.04
N ASP A 350 12.50 2.19 -10.72
CA ASP A 350 12.97 3.27 -9.85
C ASP A 350 14.45 3.60 -10.08
N SER A 351 15.31 2.56 -10.16
CA SER A 351 16.75 2.71 -10.42
C SER A 351 17.02 3.27 -11.82
N CYS A 352 16.19 2.89 -12.80
CA CYS A 352 16.28 3.33 -14.19
C CYS A 352 16.14 4.86 -14.34
N ILE A 353 15.43 5.53 -13.43
CA ILE A 353 15.28 7.00 -13.47
C ILE A 353 16.63 7.71 -13.25
N ASN A 354 17.50 7.18 -12.40
CA ASN A 354 18.85 7.72 -12.25
C ASN A 354 19.67 7.59 -13.55
N ASP A 355 19.46 6.51 -14.31
CA ASP A 355 20.09 6.31 -15.61
C ASP A 355 19.50 7.24 -16.67
N ALA A 356 18.19 7.51 -16.63
CA ALA A 356 17.54 8.53 -17.45
C ALA A 356 18.15 9.93 -17.21
N ILE A 357 18.27 10.33 -15.93
CA ILE A 357 18.94 11.60 -15.56
C ILE A 357 20.37 11.65 -16.06
N ALA A 358 21.12 10.55 -15.93
CA ALA A 358 22.51 10.46 -16.40
C ALA A 358 22.67 10.40 -17.94
N LEU A 359 21.57 10.22 -18.68
CA LEU A 359 21.44 10.40 -20.13
C LEU A 359 21.06 11.84 -20.52
N GLY A 360 20.83 12.72 -19.54
CA GLY A 360 20.44 14.11 -19.75
C GLY A 360 18.95 14.31 -19.91
N LEU A 361 18.12 13.29 -19.62
CA LEU A 361 16.67 13.40 -19.68
C LEU A 361 16.15 14.21 -18.47
N ARG A 362 15.18 15.07 -18.72
CA ARG A 362 14.51 15.88 -17.68
C ARG A 362 13.39 15.06 -17.06
N CYS A 363 13.61 14.64 -15.81
CA CYS A 363 12.68 13.88 -15.02
C CYS A 363 11.92 14.80 -14.08
N GLN A 364 10.57 14.76 -14.13
CA GLN A 364 9.68 15.63 -13.37
C GLN A 364 8.81 14.81 -12.43
N LEU A 365 8.68 15.24 -11.17
CA LEU A 365 7.73 14.68 -10.21
C LEU A 365 6.30 15.12 -10.60
N PHE A 366 5.40 14.15 -10.72
CA PHE A 366 3.96 14.36 -10.71
C PHE A 366 3.43 13.90 -9.35
N GLU A 367 3.03 14.84 -8.52
CA GLU A 367 2.51 14.56 -7.19
C GLU A 367 1.01 14.26 -7.28
N VAL A 368 0.62 13.03 -6.87
CA VAL A 368 -0.78 12.63 -6.81
C VAL A 368 -1.41 13.07 -5.48
N ASP A 369 -2.74 13.23 -5.46
CA ASP A 369 -3.47 13.61 -4.25
C ASP A 369 -3.50 12.45 -3.24
N HIS A 370 -3.71 11.19 -3.70
CA HIS A 370 -3.70 10.00 -2.85
C HIS A 370 -3.10 8.80 -3.57
N TYR A 371 -2.35 8.00 -2.82
CA TYR A 371 -1.82 6.71 -3.23
C TYR A 371 -2.65 5.59 -2.62
N LEU A 372 -3.20 4.72 -3.46
CA LEU A 372 -4.01 3.57 -3.08
C LEU A 372 -3.18 2.31 -3.30
N CYS A 373 -2.47 1.85 -2.27
CA CYS A 373 -1.60 0.68 -2.35
C CYS A 373 -2.34 -0.60 -1.97
N TRP A 374 -2.15 -1.65 -2.77
CA TRP A 374 -2.65 -3.01 -2.53
C TRP A 374 -1.52 -4.03 -2.69
N GLY A 375 -0.27 -3.57 -2.65
CA GLY A 375 0.93 -4.35 -2.99
C GLY A 375 1.28 -5.46 -2.01
N THR A 376 0.78 -5.37 -0.77
CA THR A 376 0.90 -6.41 0.26
C THR A 376 -0.47 -6.76 0.85
N PRO A 377 -0.62 -7.92 1.52
CA PRO A 377 -1.86 -8.24 2.22
C PRO A 377 -2.31 -7.17 3.21
N ASN A 378 -1.36 -6.56 3.91
CA ASN A 378 -1.67 -5.50 4.89
C ASN A 378 -2.10 -4.18 4.22
N ASP A 379 -1.50 -3.83 3.08
CA ASP A 379 -1.94 -2.66 2.31
C ASP A 379 -3.37 -2.85 1.79
N LEU A 380 -3.68 -4.05 1.27
CA LEU A 380 -5.02 -4.39 0.82
C LEU A 380 -6.04 -4.32 1.97
N ARG A 381 -5.74 -4.92 3.13
CA ARG A 381 -6.62 -4.86 4.32
C ARG A 381 -6.80 -3.43 4.85
N THR A 382 -5.79 -2.57 4.71
CA THR A 382 -5.89 -1.16 5.12
C THR A 382 -6.85 -0.40 4.22
N PHE A 383 -6.89 -0.74 2.95
CA PHE A 383 -7.77 -0.13 1.96
C PHE A 383 -9.22 -0.63 2.08
N GLU A 384 -9.44 -1.93 2.31
CA GLU A 384 -10.76 -2.55 2.50
C GLU A 384 -11.38 -2.23 3.87
#